data_5eafa6ac74035c277efba245ccdee511
#
_entry.id   5eafa6ac74035c277efba245ccdee511
#
_cell.length_a   1.000
_cell.length_b   1.000
_cell.length_c   1.000
_cell.angle_alpha   90.00
_cell.angle_beta   90.00
_cell.angle_gamma   90.00
#
_symmetry.space_group_name_H-M   'P 1'
#
loop_
_entity.id
_entity.type
_entity.pdbx_description
1 polymer ?
#
loop_
_entity_poly.entity_id
_entity_poly.type
_entity_poly.pdbx_seq_one_letter_code
_entity_poly.pdbx_strand_id
1 'polypeptide(L)' 'MKAEDFGKSRSEWENLIDEWVFSERDRKILKLRLLDGLTYERLVEAVDMSVRQVRTIVYRCEKLLIKHI' A
#
# COMPACT_ATOMS: atom_id res chain seq x y z
N MET A 1 -2.37 -0.58 9.71
CA MET A 1 -1.32 -1.60 9.53
C MET A 1 0.02 -0.92 9.36
N LYS A 2 1.03 -1.44 10.03
CA LYS A 2 2.42 -0.99 9.86
C LYS A 2 3.22 -2.17 9.34
N ALA A 3 3.97 -1.97 8.26
CA ALA A 3 4.72 -3.05 7.61
C ALA A 3 5.72 -3.72 8.57
N GLU A 4 6.36 -2.95 9.43
CA GLU A 4 7.34 -3.45 10.40
C GLU A 4 6.77 -4.40 11.45
N ASP A 5 5.46 -4.36 11.70
CA ASP A 5 4.83 -5.22 12.71
C ASP A 5 4.76 -6.68 12.27
N PHE A 6 5.00 -6.97 10.99
CA PHE A 6 4.91 -8.32 10.44
C PHE A 6 6.27 -8.97 10.20
N GLY A 7 7.36 -8.29 10.53
CA GLY A 7 8.69 -8.85 10.39
C GLY A 7 9.15 -9.16 8.97
N LYS A 8 8.52 -8.57 7.96
CA LYS A 8 8.85 -8.78 6.57
C LYS A 8 9.85 -7.75 6.08
N SER A 9 10.76 -8.17 5.20
CA SER A 9 11.69 -7.27 4.51
C SER A 9 10.95 -6.46 3.45
N ARG A 10 11.59 -5.41 2.95
CA ARG A 10 11.07 -4.61 1.86
C ARG A 10 10.76 -5.45 0.62
N SER A 11 11.69 -6.34 0.26
CA SER A 11 11.50 -7.24 -0.89
C SER A 11 10.31 -8.16 -0.73
N GLU A 12 10.10 -8.70 0.47
CA GLU A 12 8.95 -9.56 0.76
C GLU A 12 7.64 -8.80 0.62
N TRP A 13 7.60 -7.56 1.10
CA TRP A 13 6.41 -6.70 0.93
C TRP A 13 6.15 -6.38 -0.53
N GLU A 14 7.19 -6.03 -1.30
CA GLU A 14 7.05 -5.73 -2.72
C GLU A 14 6.49 -6.93 -3.48
N ASN A 15 7.01 -8.12 -3.20
CA ASN A 15 6.53 -9.36 -3.83
C ASN A 15 5.08 -9.64 -3.47
N LEU A 16 4.71 -9.46 -2.21
CA LEU A 16 3.34 -9.69 -1.76
C LEU A 16 2.36 -8.72 -2.43
N ILE A 17 2.73 -7.45 -2.52
CA ILE A 17 1.92 -6.45 -3.18
C ILE A 17 1.77 -6.78 -4.68
N ASP A 18 2.87 -7.12 -5.35
CA ASP A 18 2.85 -7.46 -6.77
C ASP A 18 2.03 -8.73 -7.05
N GLU A 19 2.03 -9.67 -6.12
CA GLU A 19 1.29 -10.92 -6.27
C GLU A 19 -0.22 -10.75 -6.08
N TRP A 20 -0.65 -9.93 -5.11
CA TRP A 20 -2.04 -9.86 -4.72
C TRP A 20 -2.77 -8.57 -5.09
N VAL A 21 -2.06 -7.51 -5.42
CA VAL A 21 -2.65 -6.25 -5.86
C VAL A 21 -2.44 -6.12 -7.37
N PHE A 22 -3.52 -6.22 -8.14
CA PHE A 22 -3.41 -6.34 -9.60
C PHE A 22 -3.43 -5.01 -10.36
N SER A 23 -3.79 -3.90 -9.72
CA SER A 23 -3.76 -2.58 -10.34
C SER A 23 -2.40 -1.93 -10.12
N GLU A 24 -1.76 -1.46 -11.19
CA GLU A 24 -0.49 -0.74 -11.09
C GLU A 24 -0.60 0.50 -10.22
N ARG A 25 -1.72 1.23 -10.34
CA ARG A 25 -1.99 2.40 -9.52
C ARG A 25 -2.05 2.03 -8.04
N ASP A 26 -2.78 0.96 -7.71
CA ASP A 26 -2.92 0.51 -6.33
C ASP A 26 -1.61 0.00 -5.77
N ARG A 27 -0.81 -0.71 -6.58
CA ARG A 27 0.53 -1.15 -6.19
C ARG A 27 1.41 0.03 -5.82
N LYS A 28 1.40 1.08 -6.63
CA LYS A 28 2.17 2.30 -6.38
C LYS A 28 1.74 2.94 -5.06
N ILE A 29 0.45 3.07 -4.85
CA ILE A 29 -0.10 3.65 -3.61
C ILE A 29 0.34 2.84 -2.39
N LEU A 30 0.21 1.52 -2.45
CA LEU A 30 0.59 0.64 -1.35
C LEU A 30 2.09 0.70 -1.06
N LYS A 31 2.93 0.68 -2.07
CA LYS A 31 4.38 0.76 -1.90
C LYS A 31 4.79 2.09 -1.27
N LEU A 32 4.23 3.19 -1.76
CA LEU A 32 4.51 4.51 -1.18
C LEU A 32 4.03 4.61 0.26
N ARG A 33 2.88 4.05 0.57
CA ARG A 33 2.32 4.11 1.92
C ARG A 33 3.03 3.19 2.90
N LEU A 34 3.22 1.92 2.53
CA LEU A 34 3.74 0.90 3.44
C LEU A 34 5.27 0.86 3.49
N LEU A 35 5.94 1.07 2.38
CA LEU A 35 7.40 0.95 2.29
C LEU A 35 8.10 2.28 2.49
N ASP A 36 7.60 3.34 1.87
CA ASP A 36 8.20 4.66 1.95
C ASP A 36 7.60 5.53 3.06
N GLY A 37 6.51 5.08 3.66
CA GLY A 37 5.91 5.76 4.82
C GLY A 37 5.27 7.11 4.54
N LEU A 38 4.84 7.37 3.30
CA LEU A 38 4.21 8.63 2.94
C LEU A 38 2.90 8.84 3.69
N THR A 39 2.64 10.08 4.09
CA THR A 39 1.33 10.48 4.61
C THR A 39 0.31 10.48 3.49
N TYR A 40 -0.97 10.47 3.86
CA TYR A 40 -2.04 10.57 2.85
C TYR A 40 -1.95 11.87 2.04
N GLU A 41 -1.53 12.96 2.67
CA GLU A 41 -1.34 14.24 1.98
C GLU A 41 -0.29 14.14 0.88
N ARG A 42 0.81 13.45 1.16
CA ARG A 42 1.86 13.20 0.18
C ARG A 42 1.42 12.24 -0.91
N LEU A 43 0.66 11.23 -0.55
CA LEU A 43 0.12 10.27 -1.52
C LEU A 43 -0.78 10.94 -2.55
N VAL A 44 -1.68 11.83 -2.12
CA VAL A 44 -2.58 12.51 -3.07
C VAL A 44 -1.83 13.41 -4.04
N GLU A 45 -0.72 14.01 -3.60
CA GLU A 45 0.14 14.78 -4.50
C GLU A 45 0.79 13.89 -5.55
N ALA A 46 1.17 12.68 -5.18
CA ALA A 46 1.87 11.75 -6.08
C ALA A 46 0.95 11.08 -7.10
N VAL A 47 -0.32 10.87 -6.78
CA VAL A 47 -1.23 10.06 -7.60
C VAL A 47 -2.45 10.82 -8.13
N ASP A 48 -2.55 12.11 -7.86
CA ASP A 48 -3.64 12.97 -8.34
C ASP A 48 -5.03 12.41 -8.02
N MET A 49 -5.24 12.04 -6.75
CA MET A 49 -6.50 11.52 -6.25
C MET A 49 -6.87 12.22 -4.95
N SER A 50 -8.13 12.14 -4.55
CA SER A 50 -8.55 12.69 -3.26
C SER A 50 -8.05 11.82 -2.10
N VAL A 51 -7.94 12.41 -0.90
CA VAL A 51 -7.58 11.67 0.32
C VAL A 51 -8.54 10.51 0.55
N ARG A 52 -9.83 10.74 0.36
CA ARG A 52 -10.86 9.71 0.55
C ARG A 52 -10.65 8.52 -0.37
N GLN A 53 -10.36 8.75 -1.64
CA GLN A 53 -10.10 7.69 -2.62
C GLN A 53 -8.86 6.90 -2.27
N VAL A 54 -7.77 7.59 -1.95
CA VAL A 54 -6.50 6.94 -1.56
C VAL A 54 -6.69 6.10 -0.31
N ARG A 55 -7.36 6.65 0.69
CA ARG A 55 -7.62 5.93 1.95
C ARG A 55 -8.44 4.67 1.72
N THR A 56 -9.46 4.74 0.88
CA THR A 56 -10.28 3.58 0.53
C THR A 56 -9.44 2.48 -0.12
N ILE A 57 -8.57 2.86 -1.07
CA ILE A 57 -7.67 1.91 -1.74
C ILE A 57 -6.73 1.27 -0.74
N VAL A 58 -6.09 2.06 0.11
CA VAL A 58 -5.15 1.55 1.11
C VAL A 58 -5.83 0.55 2.04
N TYR A 59 -6.98 0.89 2.59
CA TYR A 59 -7.69 0.01 3.52
C TYR A 59 -8.13 -1.29 2.86
N ARG A 60 -8.66 -1.22 1.65
CA ARG A 60 -9.08 -2.41 0.90
C ARG A 60 -7.91 -3.33 0.62
N CYS A 61 -6.80 -2.76 0.16
CA CYS A 61 -5.61 -3.55 -0.16
C CYS A 61 -4.94 -4.12 1.09
N GLU A 62 -4.91 -3.36 2.19
CA GLU A 62 -4.39 -3.88 3.46
C GLU A 62 -5.16 -5.11 3.93
N LYS A 63 -6.48 -5.09 3.84
CA LYS A 63 -7.31 -6.24 4.19
C LYS A 63 -6.99 -7.44 3.32
N LEU A 64 -6.78 -7.21 2.03
CA LEU A 64 -6.39 -8.28 1.11
C LEU A 64 -5.02 -8.87 1.47
N LEU A 65 -4.04 -8.03 1.74
CA LEU A 65 -2.69 -8.48 2.07
C LEU A 65 -2.65 -9.26 3.39
N ILE A 66 -3.40 -8.83 4.40
CA ILE A 66 -3.45 -9.50 5.69
C ILE A 66 -3.91 -10.95 5.55
N LYS A 67 -4.80 -11.23 4.62
CA LYS A 67 -5.27 -12.61 4.37
C LYS A 67 -4.18 -13.53 3.83
N HIS A 68 -3.11 -12.97 3.29
CA HIS A 68 -2.05 -13.73 2.62
C HIS A 68 -0.68 -13.62 3.29
N ILE A 69 -0.64 -13.02 4.45
CA ILE A 69 0.60 -12.92 5.24
C ILE A 69 0.93 -14.22 6.00
#